data_cd69012e0962e6be7c05bf50a43cdfa8
#
_entry.id   cd69012e0962e6be7c05bf50a43cdfa8
#
_cell.length_a   1.000
_cell.length_b   1.000
_cell.length_c   1.000
_cell.angle_alpha   90.00
_cell.angle_beta   90.00
_cell.angle_gamma   90.00
#
_symmetry.space_group_name_H-M   'P 1'
#
loop_
_entity.id
_entity.type
_entity.pdbx_description
1 polymer ?
#
loop_
_entity_poly.entity_id
_entity_poly.type
_entity_poly.pdbx_seq_one_letter_code
_entity_poly.pdbx_strand_id
1 'polypeptide(L)'
;AVIAGLIVGLMVMPFAGAAGVVTRDVITDFESLPDALSTPPLPERSVILASDGSLLATLYYQNRVEVPLESIAPVMRQAIVAIEDARFLEHNGVDARGVVRALARNTTAGEIEQGSSTLTMQYIKNVLVNQATSAEELDAARGDSFTRKIREARLALALEKRFSKGEILARYLNIAYFGSGAYGVEAAARRYFSKPAAELNLTEAATLAGIVKGPTAYDPLRNPNNAAQRRNVILNRMAQLGYISREQADRAAAVPKEDVLNPTRTSNGCTSSYAPFFCDYVLQTILSSEAFGETPEEREAFLRRGGYTIRTTLDPGIQQAATETVNEFIPSKDDSRKAAAVTMIEPGTGNIIAMTQNRDWGTSGIGNTTYNYNTD
;
A
#
# COMPACT_ATOMS: atom_id res chain seq x y z
N ALA A 1 58.91 7.98 30.61
CA ALA A 1 57.70 8.68 30.13
C ALA A 1 57.63 8.75 28.61
N VAL A 2 58.68 9.19 27.92
CA VAL A 2 58.68 9.36 26.43
C VAL A 2 58.50 8.03 25.69
N ILE A 3 59.17 6.96 26.11
CA ILE A 3 59.09 5.63 25.50
C ILE A 3 57.68 5.02 25.71
N ALA A 4 57.09 5.20 26.89
CA ALA A 4 55.73 4.73 27.14
C ALA A 4 54.67 5.48 26.30
N GLY A 5 54.85 6.80 26.09
CA GLY A 5 53.99 7.59 25.20
C GLY A 5 54.09 7.18 23.74
N LEU A 6 55.31 6.84 23.27
CA LEU A 6 55.54 6.33 21.91
C LEU A 6 54.89 4.94 21.68
N ILE A 7 54.98 4.04 22.65
CA ILE A 7 54.36 2.71 22.58
C ILE A 7 52.81 2.82 22.55
N VAL A 8 52.23 3.67 23.40
CA VAL A 8 50.79 3.92 23.41
C VAL A 8 50.35 4.58 22.11
N GLY A 9 51.10 5.56 21.59
CA GLY A 9 50.86 6.19 20.30
C GLY A 9 50.88 5.19 19.12
N LEU A 10 51.87 4.29 19.11
CA LEU A 10 51.95 3.23 18.09
C LEU A 10 50.84 2.16 18.18
N MET A 11 50.35 1.88 19.39
CA MET A 11 49.19 0.99 19.58
C MET A 11 47.84 1.63 19.17
N VAL A 12 47.72 2.95 19.31
CA VAL A 12 46.46 3.66 18.93
C VAL A 12 46.44 4.04 17.45
N MET A 13 47.59 4.26 16.82
CA MET A 13 47.73 4.68 15.44
C MET A 13 46.99 3.75 14.42
N PRO A 14 47.10 2.41 14.50
CA PRO A 14 46.38 1.53 13.58
C PRO A 14 44.85 1.61 13.76
N PHE A 15 44.38 1.83 14.99
CA PHE A 15 42.94 1.99 15.23
C PHE A 15 42.44 3.36 14.76
N ALA A 16 43.21 4.43 14.91
CA ALA A 16 42.90 5.74 14.38
C ALA A 16 42.98 5.76 12.84
N GLY A 17 43.96 5.07 12.26
CA GLY A 17 44.08 4.90 10.82
C GLY A 17 42.95 4.09 10.22
N ALA A 18 42.60 2.94 10.82
CA ALA A 18 41.49 2.11 10.41
C ALA A 18 40.14 2.87 10.52
N ALA A 19 39.92 3.60 11.62
CA ALA A 19 38.75 4.47 11.78
C ALA A 19 38.71 5.58 10.70
N GLY A 20 39.84 6.17 10.37
CA GLY A 20 39.97 7.21 9.33
C GLY A 20 39.67 6.67 7.94
N VAL A 21 40.17 5.46 7.58
CA VAL A 21 39.89 4.83 6.29
C VAL A 21 38.40 4.46 6.18
N VAL A 22 37.84 3.81 7.20
CA VAL A 22 36.42 3.46 7.24
C VAL A 22 35.54 4.72 7.12
N THR A 23 35.91 5.79 7.80
CA THR A 23 35.17 7.07 7.71
C THR A 23 35.25 7.67 6.33
N ARG A 24 36.44 7.61 5.67
CA ARG A 24 36.64 8.13 4.32
C ARG A 24 35.84 7.32 3.29
N ASP A 25 35.89 6.00 3.36
CA ASP A 25 35.14 5.13 2.45
C ASP A 25 33.65 5.33 2.61
N VAL A 26 33.15 5.44 3.83
CA VAL A 26 31.73 5.75 4.13
C VAL A 26 31.34 7.14 3.58
N ILE A 27 32.21 8.16 3.67
CA ILE A 27 31.95 9.50 3.13
C ILE A 27 31.94 9.44 1.60
N THR A 28 32.91 8.75 0.99
CA THR A 28 32.99 8.63 -0.48
C THR A 28 31.79 7.86 -1.03
N ASP A 29 31.41 6.76 -0.39
CA ASP A 29 30.19 6.02 -0.73
C ASP A 29 28.93 6.89 -0.56
N PHE A 30 28.86 7.66 0.53
CA PHE A 30 27.76 8.59 0.76
C PHE A 30 27.67 9.67 -0.34
N GLU A 31 28.79 10.24 -0.76
CA GLU A 31 28.84 11.27 -1.82
C GLU A 31 28.52 10.71 -3.22
N SER A 32 28.84 9.43 -3.46
CA SER A 32 28.57 8.76 -4.74
C SER A 32 27.10 8.34 -4.94
N LEU A 33 26.29 8.30 -3.86
CA LEU A 33 24.89 7.91 -3.94
C LEU A 33 24.04 8.98 -4.66
N PRO A 34 22.95 8.60 -5.35
CA PRO A 34 22.05 9.55 -6.00
C PRO A 34 21.50 10.62 -5.04
N ASP A 35 21.53 11.87 -5.46
CA ASP A 35 21.01 13.01 -4.69
C ASP A 35 19.49 13.17 -4.80
N ALA A 36 18.86 12.48 -5.74
CA ALA A 36 17.44 12.59 -6.00
C ALA A 36 16.75 11.23 -6.01
N LEU A 37 15.69 11.12 -5.20
CA LEU A 37 14.76 10.02 -5.27
C LEU A 37 13.75 10.31 -6.40
N SER A 38 13.69 9.44 -7.40
CA SER A 38 12.56 9.42 -8.31
C SER A 38 11.33 8.90 -7.56
N THR A 39 10.22 9.61 -7.64
CA THR A 39 8.96 9.23 -7.01
C THR A 39 7.89 9.09 -8.09
N PRO A 40 7.88 8.00 -8.88
CA PRO A 40 6.84 7.77 -9.87
C PRO A 40 5.48 7.64 -9.18
N PRO A 41 4.38 7.88 -9.91
CA PRO A 41 3.04 7.61 -9.40
C PRO A 41 2.95 6.18 -8.86
N LEU A 42 2.30 6.03 -7.71
CA LEU A 42 2.07 4.72 -7.10
C LEU A 42 0.99 3.96 -7.88
N PRO A 43 1.04 2.61 -7.93
CA PRO A 43 -0.07 1.83 -8.45
C PRO A 43 -1.33 2.09 -7.64
N GLU A 44 -2.41 2.43 -8.35
CA GLU A 44 -3.71 2.73 -7.76
C GLU A 44 -4.81 1.81 -8.28
N ARG A 45 -5.95 1.91 -7.64
CA ARG A 45 -7.16 1.22 -8.05
C ARG A 45 -7.83 1.94 -9.21
N SER A 46 -8.16 1.20 -10.28
CA SER A 46 -9.06 1.66 -11.35
C SER A 46 -10.49 1.18 -11.11
N VAL A 47 -11.43 1.89 -11.66
CA VAL A 47 -12.85 1.51 -11.68
C VAL A 47 -13.36 1.43 -13.11
N ILE A 48 -14.16 0.42 -13.41
CA ILE A 48 -14.94 0.30 -14.64
C ILE A 48 -16.38 0.66 -14.30
N LEU A 49 -16.95 1.62 -15.01
CA LEU A 49 -18.30 2.12 -14.82
C LEU A 49 -19.17 1.78 -16.03
N ALA A 50 -20.43 1.46 -15.79
CA ALA A 50 -21.46 1.38 -16.80
C ALA A 50 -21.83 2.78 -17.34
N SER A 51 -22.69 2.85 -18.33
CA SER A 51 -23.13 4.08 -19.00
C SER A 51 -23.81 5.07 -18.06
N ASP A 52 -24.52 4.57 -17.06
CA ASP A 52 -25.20 5.36 -16.01
C ASP A 52 -24.25 5.80 -14.86
N GLY A 53 -22.99 5.37 -14.90
CA GLY A 53 -21.99 5.63 -13.87
C GLY A 53 -21.98 4.64 -12.70
N SER A 54 -22.83 3.61 -12.72
CA SER A 54 -22.79 2.53 -11.72
C SER A 54 -21.51 1.70 -11.83
N LEU A 55 -21.03 1.16 -10.71
CA LEU A 55 -19.80 0.40 -10.63
C LEU A 55 -19.98 -0.98 -11.29
N LEU A 56 -19.24 -1.26 -12.34
CA LEU A 56 -19.16 -2.56 -13.00
C LEU A 56 -18.07 -3.45 -12.40
N ALA A 57 -16.87 -2.91 -12.23
CA ALA A 57 -15.75 -3.64 -11.63
C ALA A 57 -14.70 -2.70 -11.05
N THR A 58 -13.85 -3.25 -10.20
CA THR A 58 -12.65 -2.61 -9.68
C THR A 58 -11.43 -3.39 -10.10
N LEU A 59 -10.39 -2.72 -10.57
CA LEU A 59 -9.15 -3.32 -11.02
C LEU A 59 -7.97 -2.77 -10.25
N TYR A 60 -7.09 -3.60 -9.71
CA TYR A 60 -5.88 -3.13 -9.05
C TYR A 60 -4.80 -4.21 -8.96
N TYR A 61 -3.55 -3.77 -9.07
CA TYR A 61 -2.39 -4.54 -8.67
C TYR A 61 -2.12 -4.35 -7.17
N GLN A 62 -2.25 -3.10 -6.69
CA GLN A 62 -2.28 -2.73 -5.28
C GLN A 62 -3.59 -1.99 -5.00
N ASN A 63 -4.38 -2.46 -4.02
CA ASN A 63 -5.59 -1.76 -3.62
C ASN A 63 -5.19 -0.48 -2.88
N ARG A 64 -5.01 0.60 -3.63
CA ARG A 64 -4.65 1.94 -3.12
C ARG A 64 -5.60 2.98 -3.67
N VAL A 65 -5.90 3.94 -2.81
CA VAL A 65 -6.55 5.20 -3.14
C VAL A 65 -5.72 6.29 -2.47
N GLU A 66 -5.07 7.13 -3.26
CA GLU A 66 -4.33 8.27 -2.71
C GLU A 66 -5.29 9.35 -2.25
N VAL A 67 -4.99 9.93 -1.08
CA VAL A 67 -5.76 11.04 -0.51
C VAL A 67 -4.82 12.13 0.00
N PRO A 68 -5.19 13.41 -0.10
CA PRO A 68 -4.42 14.50 0.48
C PRO A 68 -4.43 14.42 2.01
N LEU A 69 -3.46 15.09 2.66
CA LEU A 69 -3.29 15.00 4.11
C LEU A 69 -4.55 15.45 4.88
N GLU A 70 -5.25 16.43 4.35
CA GLU A 70 -6.49 16.99 4.93
C GLU A 70 -7.62 15.96 5.00
N SER A 71 -7.63 15.01 4.08
CA SER A 71 -8.58 13.89 4.05
C SER A 71 -8.17 12.70 4.93
N ILE A 72 -7.16 12.87 5.79
CA ILE A 72 -6.76 11.87 6.77
C ILE A 72 -7.04 12.43 8.16
N ALA A 73 -7.77 11.70 8.99
CA ALA A 73 -8.12 12.13 10.34
C ALA A 73 -6.90 12.63 11.12
N PRO A 74 -6.96 13.77 11.83
CA PRO A 74 -5.86 14.29 12.63
C PRO A 74 -5.30 13.27 13.61
N VAL A 75 -6.18 12.48 14.23
CA VAL A 75 -5.79 11.43 15.18
C VAL A 75 -4.97 10.31 14.52
N MET A 76 -5.18 9.99 13.25
CA MET A 76 -4.35 9.03 12.51
C MET A 76 -2.95 9.58 12.26
N ARG A 77 -2.85 10.85 11.86
CA ARG A 77 -1.57 11.54 11.66
C ARG A 77 -0.75 11.58 12.96
N GLN A 78 -1.41 11.87 14.08
CA GLN A 78 -0.79 11.87 15.41
C GLN A 78 -0.36 10.46 15.86
N ALA A 79 -1.19 9.44 15.63
CA ALA A 79 -0.90 8.07 16.03
C ALA A 79 0.34 7.51 15.33
N ILE A 80 0.47 7.73 14.02
CA ILE A 80 1.62 7.26 13.25
C ILE A 80 2.91 8.00 13.64
N VAL A 81 2.85 9.32 13.82
CA VAL A 81 3.99 10.12 14.29
C VAL A 81 4.39 9.70 15.70
N ALA A 82 3.44 9.50 16.60
CA ALA A 82 3.73 9.11 17.99
C ALA A 82 4.49 7.79 18.08
N ILE A 83 4.19 6.82 17.24
CA ILE A 83 4.78 5.48 17.35
C ILE A 83 6.01 5.29 16.46
N GLU A 84 6.04 5.84 15.27
CA GLU A 84 7.12 5.62 14.31
C GLU A 84 8.24 6.67 14.45
N ASP A 85 7.87 7.94 14.71
CA ASP A 85 8.83 9.05 14.72
C ASP A 85 8.32 10.22 15.56
N ALA A 86 8.40 10.08 16.88
CA ALA A 86 7.83 11.07 17.81
C ALA A 86 8.43 12.49 17.68
N ARG A 87 9.58 12.63 17.02
CA ARG A 87 10.24 13.91 16.76
C ARG A 87 10.26 14.28 15.28
N PHE A 88 9.36 13.71 14.49
CA PHE A 88 9.27 13.92 13.05
C PHE A 88 9.30 15.40 12.66
N LEU A 89 8.65 16.27 13.43
CA LEU A 89 8.60 17.72 13.18
C LEU A 89 9.86 18.49 13.60
N GLU A 90 10.81 17.84 14.32
CA GLU A 90 11.97 18.50 14.90
C GLU A 90 13.27 18.28 14.12
N HIS A 91 13.36 17.23 13.34
CA HIS A 91 14.57 16.88 12.58
C HIS A 91 14.37 17.04 11.07
N ASN A 92 15.46 17.00 10.31
CA ASN A 92 15.46 17.13 8.84
C ASN A 92 15.83 15.79 8.17
N GLY A 93 14.95 14.79 8.22
CA GLY A 93 15.12 13.50 7.55
C GLY A 93 15.79 12.43 8.40
N VAL A 94 16.75 12.79 9.24
CA VAL A 94 17.46 11.86 10.13
C VAL A 94 17.39 12.38 11.56
N ASP A 95 16.98 11.53 12.50
CA ASP A 95 16.95 11.82 13.92
C ASP A 95 18.25 11.38 14.62
N ALA A 96 19.29 12.22 14.58
CA ALA A 96 20.57 11.91 15.21
C ALA A 96 20.44 11.62 16.73
N ARG A 97 19.57 12.36 17.46
CA ARG A 97 19.33 12.10 18.89
C ARG A 97 18.59 10.78 19.12
N GLY A 98 17.67 10.41 18.19
CA GLY A 98 16.99 9.11 18.20
C GLY A 98 17.94 7.95 17.97
N VAL A 99 18.90 8.10 17.05
CA VAL A 99 19.95 7.11 16.79
C VAL A 99 20.80 6.87 18.03
N VAL A 100 21.29 7.93 18.68
CA VAL A 100 22.10 7.82 19.92
C VAL A 100 21.29 7.15 21.04
N ARG A 101 20.03 7.52 21.21
CA ARG A 101 19.15 6.92 22.23
C ARG A 101 18.87 5.44 21.95
N ALA A 102 18.59 5.08 20.69
CA ALA A 102 18.38 3.70 20.29
C ALA A 102 19.63 2.85 20.50
N LEU A 103 20.81 3.38 20.17
CA LEU A 103 22.09 2.72 20.41
C LEU A 103 22.31 2.45 21.91
N ALA A 104 22.08 3.46 22.76
CA ALA A 104 22.23 3.32 24.22
C ALA A 104 21.26 2.28 24.81
N ARG A 105 20.01 2.21 24.32
CA ARG A 105 19.03 1.21 24.80
C ARG A 105 19.33 -0.20 24.28
N ASN A 106 19.66 -0.35 23.02
CA ASN A 106 19.95 -1.66 22.42
C ASN A 106 21.22 -2.28 23.02
N THR A 107 22.21 -1.48 23.45
CA THR A 107 23.40 -1.96 24.15
C THR A 107 23.09 -2.44 25.58
N THR A 108 22.08 -1.85 26.24
CA THR A 108 21.68 -2.27 27.60
C THR A 108 20.69 -3.42 27.62
N ALA A 109 19.87 -3.58 26.59
CA ALA A 109 18.83 -4.63 26.50
C ALA A 109 19.31 -5.93 25.83
N GLY A 110 20.46 -5.90 25.09
CA GLY A 110 20.95 -7.06 24.33
C GLY A 110 20.09 -7.43 23.10
N GLU A 111 19.01 -6.70 22.86
CA GLU A 111 18.10 -6.88 21.73
C GLU A 111 17.73 -5.54 21.10
N ILE A 112 17.28 -5.56 19.80
CA ILE A 112 16.86 -4.37 19.09
C ILE A 112 15.44 -3.97 19.55
N GLU A 113 15.33 -3.22 20.64
CA GLU A 113 14.04 -2.74 21.15
C GLU A 113 13.49 -1.49 20.43
N GLN A 114 14.36 -0.61 19.92
CA GLN A 114 13.95 0.61 19.22
C GLN A 114 14.56 0.71 17.82
N GLY A 115 13.72 0.94 16.84
CA GLY A 115 14.13 1.35 15.50
C GLY A 115 14.62 2.80 15.49
N SER A 116 15.72 3.07 14.78
CA SER A 116 16.28 4.41 14.58
C SER A 116 15.87 5.05 13.26
N SER A 117 14.98 4.40 12.48
CA SER A 117 14.54 4.89 11.17
C SER A 117 13.42 5.92 11.33
N THR A 118 13.57 7.07 10.69
CA THR A 118 12.54 8.12 10.64
C THR A 118 11.41 7.77 9.67
N LEU A 119 10.27 8.46 9.76
CA LEU A 119 9.18 8.34 8.78
C LEU A 119 9.65 8.63 7.35
N THR A 120 10.54 9.62 7.18
CA THR A 120 11.13 9.95 5.87
C THR A 120 11.97 8.80 5.32
N MET A 121 12.80 8.15 6.14
CA MET A 121 13.57 6.97 5.74
C MET A 121 12.67 5.78 5.39
N GLN A 122 11.61 5.56 6.17
CA GLN A 122 10.63 4.51 5.88
C GLN A 122 9.86 4.76 4.58
N TYR A 123 9.50 6.02 4.29
CA TYR A 123 8.91 6.39 3.01
C TYR A 123 9.85 6.03 1.84
N ILE A 124 11.13 6.42 1.94
CA ILE A 124 12.15 6.11 0.93
C ILE A 124 12.30 4.60 0.72
N LYS A 125 12.39 3.84 1.80
CA LYS A 125 12.42 2.36 1.73
C LYS A 125 11.23 1.82 0.95
N ASN A 126 10.01 2.29 1.23
CA ASN A 126 8.81 1.87 0.54
C ASN A 126 8.82 2.26 -0.94
N VAL A 127 9.34 3.44 -1.31
CA VAL A 127 9.51 3.84 -2.71
C VAL A 127 10.48 2.90 -3.42
N LEU A 128 11.65 2.62 -2.84
CA LEU A 128 12.64 1.72 -3.42
C LEU A 128 12.09 0.29 -3.59
N VAL A 129 11.34 -0.21 -2.62
CA VAL A 129 10.64 -1.51 -2.72
C VAL A 129 9.61 -1.54 -3.84
N ASN A 130 8.84 -0.46 -4.02
CA ASN A 130 7.83 -0.38 -5.10
C ASN A 130 8.46 -0.21 -6.49
N GLN A 131 9.68 0.31 -6.57
CA GLN A 131 10.41 0.50 -7.84
C GLN A 131 11.24 -0.71 -8.25
N ALA A 132 11.50 -1.65 -7.33
CA ALA A 132 12.31 -2.82 -7.62
C ALA A 132 11.68 -3.67 -8.73
N THR A 133 12.46 -3.90 -9.80
CA THR A 133 12.07 -4.67 -10.99
C THR A 133 12.69 -6.06 -11.01
N SER A 134 13.72 -6.29 -10.18
CA SER A 134 14.38 -7.58 -10.00
C SER A 134 14.38 -8.05 -8.55
N ALA A 135 14.64 -9.35 -8.34
CA ALA A 135 14.77 -9.92 -7.00
C ALA A 135 15.94 -9.29 -6.24
N GLU A 136 17.06 -9.01 -6.93
CA GLU A 136 18.25 -8.39 -6.36
C GLU A 136 17.96 -6.96 -5.89
N GLU A 137 17.23 -6.16 -6.68
CA GLU A 137 16.81 -4.80 -6.29
C GLU A 137 15.86 -4.84 -5.10
N LEU A 138 14.95 -5.81 -5.07
CA LEU A 138 14.02 -6.00 -3.97
C LEU A 138 14.75 -6.38 -2.68
N ASP A 139 15.72 -7.29 -2.74
CA ASP A 139 16.55 -7.69 -1.61
C ASP A 139 17.44 -6.53 -1.14
N ALA A 140 18.01 -5.75 -2.07
CA ALA A 140 18.77 -4.55 -1.73
C ALA A 140 17.91 -3.48 -1.03
N ALA A 141 16.61 -3.35 -1.42
CA ALA A 141 15.68 -2.42 -0.80
C ALA A 141 15.14 -2.91 0.56
N ARG A 142 15.03 -4.23 0.78
CA ARG A 142 14.48 -4.84 2.01
C ARG A 142 15.55 -5.26 3.00
N GLY A 143 16.72 -5.69 2.52
CA GLY A 143 17.80 -6.26 3.31
C GLY A 143 18.22 -5.34 4.46
N ASP A 144 18.71 -5.89 5.54
CA ASP A 144 19.14 -5.13 6.72
C ASP A 144 20.65 -4.86 6.66
N SER A 145 21.08 -4.02 5.69
CA SER A 145 22.48 -3.65 5.49
C SER A 145 22.74 -2.21 5.95
N PHE A 146 23.98 -1.96 6.40
CA PHE A 146 24.44 -0.62 6.78
C PHE A 146 24.43 0.32 5.56
N THR A 147 24.87 -0.16 4.39
CA THR A 147 24.87 0.60 3.13
C THR A 147 23.47 1.07 2.75
N ARG A 148 22.45 0.21 2.88
CA ARG A 148 21.07 0.60 2.67
C ARG A 148 20.65 1.74 3.60
N LYS A 149 20.96 1.65 4.90
CA LYS A 149 20.61 2.71 5.88
C LYS A 149 21.28 4.03 5.58
N ILE A 150 22.53 4.01 5.12
CA ILE A 150 23.25 5.23 4.67
C ILE A 150 22.55 5.84 3.44
N ARG A 151 22.18 5.01 2.46
CA ARG A 151 21.46 5.45 1.27
C ARG A 151 20.11 6.07 1.64
N GLU A 152 19.33 5.41 2.50
CA GLU A 152 18.05 5.93 3.00
C GLU A 152 18.24 7.29 3.72
N ALA A 153 19.25 7.41 4.57
CA ALA A 153 19.54 8.65 5.29
C ALA A 153 19.90 9.81 4.35
N ARG A 154 20.76 9.58 3.35
CA ARG A 154 21.10 10.59 2.33
C ARG A 154 19.88 11.04 1.55
N LEU A 155 19.10 10.09 1.04
CA LEU A 155 17.87 10.39 0.30
C LEU A 155 16.85 11.12 1.19
N ALA A 156 16.78 10.81 2.51
CA ALA A 156 15.91 11.48 3.46
C ALA A 156 16.29 12.96 3.63
N LEU A 157 17.59 13.26 3.77
CA LEU A 157 18.09 14.65 3.83
C LEU A 157 17.76 15.43 2.55
N ALA A 158 17.90 14.79 1.38
CA ALA A 158 17.59 15.41 0.09
C ALA A 158 16.07 15.61 -0.09
N LEU A 159 15.26 14.64 0.33
CA LEU A 159 13.80 14.70 0.23
C LEU A 159 13.22 15.85 1.07
N GLU A 160 13.70 16.04 2.30
CA GLU A 160 13.23 17.08 3.21
C GLU A 160 13.65 18.51 2.81
N LYS A 161 14.57 18.65 1.84
CA LYS A 161 14.83 19.95 1.18
C LYS A 161 13.77 20.29 0.13
N ARG A 162 13.05 19.29 -0.40
CA ARG A 162 12.10 19.44 -1.51
C ARG A 162 10.64 19.44 -1.06
N PHE A 163 10.33 18.71 0.01
CA PHE A 163 8.96 18.51 0.48
C PHE A 163 8.84 18.91 1.95
N SER A 164 7.71 19.51 2.27
CA SER A 164 7.33 19.82 3.65
C SER A 164 7.04 18.55 4.45
N LYS A 165 7.08 18.65 5.77
CA LYS A 165 6.71 17.56 6.68
C LYS A 165 5.30 17.02 6.42
N GLY A 166 4.35 17.88 6.10
CA GLY A 166 2.99 17.50 5.74
C GLY A 166 2.93 16.66 4.47
N GLU A 167 3.64 17.07 3.42
CA GLU A 167 3.72 16.31 2.17
C GLU A 167 4.40 14.94 2.36
N ILE A 168 5.48 14.88 3.15
CA ILE A 168 6.18 13.62 3.45
C ILE A 168 5.26 12.67 4.24
N LEU A 169 4.53 13.19 5.23
CA LEU A 169 3.58 12.40 6.00
C LEU A 169 2.42 11.88 5.13
N ALA A 170 1.86 12.71 4.24
CA ALA A 170 0.84 12.29 3.29
C ALA A 170 1.36 11.17 2.39
N ARG A 171 2.53 11.35 1.79
CA ARG A 171 3.19 10.35 0.93
C ARG A 171 3.45 9.04 1.67
N TYR A 172 3.92 9.11 2.92
CA TYR A 172 4.13 7.93 3.76
C TYR A 172 2.83 7.18 4.03
N LEU A 173 1.76 7.87 4.44
CA LEU A 173 0.47 7.27 4.74
C LEU A 173 -0.21 6.69 3.48
N ASN A 174 0.08 7.22 2.30
CA ASN A 174 -0.44 6.69 1.04
C ASN A 174 0.37 5.51 0.49
N ILE A 175 1.67 5.39 0.81
CA ILE A 175 2.50 4.29 0.30
C ILE A 175 2.52 3.07 1.22
N ALA A 176 2.35 3.25 2.53
CA ALA A 176 2.51 2.20 3.53
C ALA A 176 1.54 1.02 3.30
N TYR A 177 2.03 -0.20 3.52
CA TYR A 177 1.22 -1.40 3.49
C TYR A 177 0.60 -1.67 4.86
N PHE A 178 -0.71 -1.78 4.93
CA PHE A 178 -1.49 -1.99 6.14
C PHE A 178 -2.04 -3.42 6.30
N GLY A 179 -1.49 -4.41 5.58
CA GLY A 179 -2.01 -5.78 5.66
C GLY A 179 -3.29 -6.00 4.85
N SER A 180 -3.74 -7.26 4.79
CA SER A 180 -4.97 -7.70 4.10
C SER A 180 -5.21 -7.11 2.70
N GLY A 181 -4.12 -6.84 1.96
CA GLY A 181 -4.15 -6.27 0.62
C GLY A 181 -4.37 -4.75 0.56
N ALA A 182 -4.41 -4.05 1.69
CA ALA A 182 -4.62 -2.61 1.76
C ALA A 182 -3.29 -1.84 1.69
N TYR A 183 -3.10 -1.05 0.66
CA TYR A 183 -1.98 -0.14 0.46
C TYR A 183 -2.47 1.30 0.65
N GLY A 184 -1.83 2.04 1.53
CA GLY A 184 -2.27 3.38 1.93
C GLY A 184 -3.40 3.39 2.95
N VAL A 185 -3.48 4.49 3.70
CA VAL A 185 -4.39 4.66 4.85
C VAL A 185 -5.86 4.64 4.45
N GLU A 186 -6.22 5.18 3.28
CA GLU A 186 -7.61 5.22 2.79
C GLU A 186 -8.11 3.81 2.47
N ALA A 187 -7.32 3.01 1.74
CA ALA A 187 -7.66 1.63 1.45
C ALA A 187 -7.74 0.79 2.74
N ALA A 188 -6.88 1.06 3.72
CA ALA A 188 -6.89 0.40 5.03
C ALA A 188 -8.14 0.77 5.85
N ALA A 189 -8.51 2.05 5.92
CA ALA A 189 -9.71 2.51 6.60
C ALA A 189 -10.98 1.84 6.03
N ARG A 190 -11.10 1.79 4.71
CA ARG A 190 -12.21 1.10 4.03
C ARG A 190 -12.16 -0.41 4.26
N ARG A 191 -10.97 -1.02 4.23
CA ARG A 191 -10.80 -2.47 4.40
C ARG A 191 -11.20 -2.96 5.79
N TYR A 192 -10.79 -2.22 6.83
CA TYR A 192 -10.97 -2.66 8.21
C TYR A 192 -12.21 -2.07 8.90
N PHE A 193 -12.67 -0.90 8.46
CA PHE A 193 -13.73 -0.15 9.16
C PHE A 193 -14.86 0.31 8.24
N SER A 194 -14.81 0.05 6.93
CA SER A 194 -15.85 0.42 5.94
C SER A 194 -16.14 1.92 5.88
N LYS A 195 -15.15 2.76 6.16
CA LYS A 195 -15.25 4.22 6.17
C LYS A 195 -14.00 4.89 5.57
N PRO A 196 -14.08 6.16 5.17
CA PRO A 196 -12.91 6.91 4.69
C PRO A 196 -11.92 7.20 5.83
N ALA A 197 -10.64 7.44 5.47
CA ALA A 197 -9.58 7.76 6.43
C ALA A 197 -9.82 9.06 7.21
N ALA A 198 -10.63 9.97 6.67
CA ALA A 198 -11.04 11.22 7.33
C ALA A 198 -11.91 10.97 8.58
N GLU A 199 -12.62 9.86 8.65
CA GLU A 199 -13.57 9.51 9.71
C GLU A 199 -13.01 8.54 10.77
N LEU A 200 -11.72 8.24 10.72
CA LEU A 200 -11.09 7.36 11.69
C LEU A 200 -11.15 7.96 13.10
N ASN A 201 -11.64 7.17 14.05
CA ASN A 201 -11.59 7.50 15.47
C ASN A 201 -10.26 7.09 16.11
N LEU A 202 -10.06 7.42 17.38
CA LEU A 202 -8.81 7.16 18.11
C LEU A 202 -8.42 5.68 18.16
N THR A 203 -9.39 4.81 18.42
CA THR A 203 -9.15 3.35 18.52
C THR A 203 -8.75 2.75 17.18
N GLU A 204 -9.43 3.15 16.11
CA GLU A 204 -9.17 2.72 14.74
C GLU A 204 -7.81 3.24 14.24
N ALA A 205 -7.53 4.51 14.47
CA ALA A 205 -6.25 5.13 14.11
C ALA A 205 -5.06 4.46 14.81
N ALA A 206 -5.17 4.19 16.12
CA ALA A 206 -4.14 3.47 16.85
C ALA A 206 -4.00 2.01 16.36
N THR A 207 -5.10 1.37 15.94
CA THR A 207 -5.04 0.03 15.34
C THR A 207 -4.27 0.06 14.03
N LEU A 208 -4.60 0.97 13.09
CA LEU A 208 -3.88 1.09 11.82
C LEU A 208 -2.41 1.41 12.02
N ALA A 209 -2.09 2.39 12.88
CA ALA A 209 -0.70 2.73 13.17
C ALA A 209 0.10 1.54 13.74
N GLY A 210 -0.58 0.59 14.39
CA GLY A 210 0.02 -0.64 14.89
C GLY A 210 0.42 -1.62 13.82
N ILE A 211 -0.36 -1.71 12.75
CA ILE A 211 -0.17 -2.67 11.66
C ILE A 211 1.14 -2.42 10.90
N VAL A 212 1.53 -1.16 10.71
CA VAL A 212 2.67 -0.78 9.86
C VAL A 212 3.98 -1.41 10.31
N LYS A 213 4.18 -1.62 11.62
CA LYS A 213 5.38 -2.28 12.15
C LYS A 213 5.55 -3.72 11.63
N GLY A 214 4.44 -4.41 11.41
CA GLY A 214 4.45 -5.80 10.97
C GLY A 214 3.07 -6.21 10.42
N PRO A 215 2.78 -5.91 9.15
CA PRO A 215 1.44 -6.06 8.56
C PRO A 215 0.87 -7.47 8.63
N THR A 216 1.72 -8.50 8.71
CA THR A 216 1.26 -9.88 8.91
C THR A 216 1.01 -10.18 10.39
N ALA A 217 1.91 -9.71 11.28
CA ALA A 217 1.85 -10.02 12.71
C ALA A 217 0.76 -9.26 13.46
N TYR A 218 0.44 -8.05 13.00
CA TYR A 218 -0.53 -7.14 13.63
C TYR A 218 -1.79 -6.90 12.79
N ASP A 219 -2.03 -7.73 11.77
CA ASP A 219 -3.30 -7.71 11.01
C ASP A 219 -4.46 -8.11 11.93
N PRO A 220 -5.41 -7.22 12.23
CA PRO A 220 -6.48 -7.50 13.18
C PRO A 220 -7.47 -8.56 12.70
N LEU A 221 -7.57 -8.82 11.39
CA LEU A 221 -8.41 -9.88 10.83
C LEU A 221 -7.78 -11.28 11.01
N ARG A 222 -6.45 -11.35 11.17
CA ARG A 222 -5.70 -12.60 11.30
C ARG A 222 -5.23 -12.84 12.74
N ASN A 223 -4.77 -11.77 13.39
CA ASN A 223 -4.13 -11.78 14.70
C ASN A 223 -4.75 -10.71 15.63
N PRO A 224 -6.05 -10.81 15.99
CA PRO A 224 -6.78 -9.76 16.71
C PRO A 224 -6.18 -9.45 18.09
N ASN A 225 -5.62 -10.44 18.78
CA ASN A 225 -4.98 -10.23 20.08
C ASN A 225 -3.69 -9.40 19.96
N ASN A 226 -2.83 -9.73 19.02
CA ASN A 226 -1.58 -8.99 18.77
C ASN A 226 -1.88 -7.56 18.34
N ALA A 227 -2.88 -7.38 17.47
CA ALA A 227 -3.34 -6.06 17.03
C ALA A 227 -3.84 -5.22 18.21
N ALA A 228 -4.67 -5.78 19.10
CA ALA A 228 -5.17 -5.09 20.28
C ALA A 228 -4.05 -4.70 21.26
N GLN A 229 -3.10 -5.61 21.53
CA GLN A 229 -1.92 -5.29 22.34
C GLN A 229 -1.10 -4.14 21.73
N ARG A 230 -0.84 -4.20 20.43
CA ARG A 230 -0.08 -3.16 19.72
C ARG A 230 -0.82 -1.83 19.71
N ARG A 231 -2.14 -1.82 19.49
CA ARG A 231 -3.00 -0.65 19.64
C ARG A 231 -2.82 0.01 21.00
N ASN A 232 -2.85 -0.76 22.08
CA ASN A 232 -2.74 -0.23 23.45
C ASN A 232 -1.36 0.38 23.71
N VAL A 233 -0.29 -0.16 23.13
CA VAL A 233 1.05 0.45 23.17
C VAL A 233 1.04 1.83 22.52
N ILE A 234 0.34 1.99 21.39
CA ILE A 234 0.26 3.27 20.67
C ILE A 234 -0.56 4.29 21.45
N LEU A 235 -1.71 3.90 21.98
CA LEU A 235 -2.55 4.76 22.82
C LEU A 235 -1.77 5.27 24.03
N ASN A 236 -1.02 4.40 24.70
CA ASN A 236 -0.13 4.79 25.79
C ASN A 236 0.95 5.78 25.32
N ARG A 237 1.52 5.55 24.15
CA ARG A 237 2.54 6.44 23.58
C ARG A 237 1.99 7.81 23.24
N MET A 238 0.78 7.86 22.66
CA MET A 238 0.09 9.12 22.36
C MET A 238 -0.18 9.93 23.63
N ALA A 239 -0.61 9.25 24.71
CA ALA A 239 -0.81 9.91 26.02
C ALA A 239 0.50 10.42 26.62
N GLN A 240 1.60 9.65 26.55
CA GLN A 240 2.93 10.09 27.03
C GLN A 240 3.45 11.33 26.29
N LEU A 241 3.10 11.49 25.01
CA LEU A 241 3.50 12.61 24.17
C LEU A 241 2.51 13.79 24.25
N GLY A 242 1.41 13.66 24.99
CA GLY A 242 0.42 14.73 25.18
C GLY A 242 -0.53 14.93 23.98
N TYR A 243 -0.56 14.01 23.00
CA TYR A 243 -1.54 14.06 21.91
C TYR A 243 -2.96 13.80 22.39
N ILE A 244 -3.11 12.97 23.42
CA ILE A 244 -4.38 12.63 24.07
C ILE A 244 -4.22 12.61 25.58
N SER A 245 -5.31 12.70 26.31
CA SER A 245 -5.29 12.53 27.76
C SER A 245 -5.13 11.04 28.13
N ARG A 246 -4.68 10.76 29.36
CA ARG A 246 -4.62 9.39 29.88
C ARG A 246 -5.99 8.71 29.88
N GLU A 247 -7.02 9.46 30.27
CA GLU A 247 -8.40 8.97 30.28
C GLU A 247 -8.91 8.62 28.86
N GLN A 248 -8.54 9.40 27.85
CA GLN A 248 -8.85 9.06 26.44
C GLN A 248 -8.15 7.77 26.00
N ALA A 249 -6.88 7.61 26.37
CA ALA A 249 -6.13 6.38 26.08
C ALA A 249 -6.76 5.16 26.73
N ASP A 250 -7.14 5.27 28.00
CA ASP A 250 -7.74 4.14 28.77
C ASP A 250 -9.11 3.77 28.22
N ARG A 251 -9.96 4.75 27.87
CA ARG A 251 -11.25 4.49 27.20
C ARG A 251 -11.08 3.80 25.85
N ALA A 252 -10.15 4.29 25.01
CA ALA A 252 -9.90 3.69 23.71
C ALA A 252 -9.29 2.27 23.81
N ALA A 253 -8.45 2.02 24.82
CA ALA A 253 -7.90 0.70 25.09
C ALA A 253 -8.93 -0.32 25.59
N ALA A 254 -9.96 0.15 26.32
CA ALA A 254 -11.05 -0.66 26.84
C ALA A 254 -12.04 -1.13 25.76
N VAL A 255 -12.03 -0.54 24.56
CA VAL A 255 -12.90 -0.99 23.46
C VAL A 255 -12.55 -2.44 23.09
N PRO A 256 -13.51 -3.38 23.16
CA PRO A 256 -13.29 -4.76 22.77
C PRO A 256 -12.79 -4.86 21.34
N LYS A 257 -11.87 -5.79 21.08
CA LYS A 257 -11.27 -5.95 19.74
C LYS A 257 -12.31 -6.33 18.67
N GLU A 258 -13.37 -7.02 19.09
CA GLU A 258 -14.50 -7.44 18.27
C GLU A 258 -15.32 -6.24 17.77
N ASP A 259 -15.40 -5.16 18.57
CA ASP A 259 -16.20 -3.97 18.29
C ASP A 259 -15.44 -2.91 17.47
N VAL A 260 -14.15 -3.12 17.25
CA VAL A 260 -13.31 -2.16 16.50
C VAL A 260 -13.51 -2.31 14.99
N LEU A 261 -13.77 -3.53 14.52
CA LEU A 261 -13.72 -3.87 13.10
C LEU A 261 -15.11 -3.88 12.45
N ASN A 262 -15.18 -3.32 11.26
CA ASN A 262 -16.31 -3.47 10.33
C ASN A 262 -15.73 -3.74 8.92
N PRO A 263 -15.20 -4.95 8.66
CA PRO A 263 -14.38 -5.20 7.48
C PRO A 263 -15.19 -5.34 6.21
N THR A 264 -14.74 -4.67 5.14
CA THR A 264 -15.25 -4.84 3.78
C THR A 264 -14.15 -5.32 2.85
N ARG A 265 -14.46 -6.23 1.94
CA ARG A 265 -13.58 -6.61 0.84
C ARG A 265 -13.85 -5.74 -0.38
N THR A 266 -12.81 -5.14 -0.94
CA THR A 266 -12.88 -4.62 -2.30
C THR A 266 -12.65 -5.77 -3.27
N SER A 267 -13.60 -6.03 -4.13
CA SER A 267 -13.46 -7.02 -5.21
C SER A 267 -12.39 -6.56 -6.20
N ASN A 268 -11.69 -7.50 -6.83
CA ASN A 268 -10.70 -7.21 -7.86
C ASN A 268 -11.01 -8.03 -9.11
N GLY A 269 -10.99 -7.38 -10.26
CA GLY A 269 -11.30 -8.00 -11.54
C GLY A 269 -12.78 -8.22 -11.81
N CYS A 270 -13.07 -9.00 -12.83
CA CYS A 270 -14.42 -9.20 -13.34
C CYS A 270 -15.26 -10.21 -12.56
N THR A 271 -14.67 -10.99 -11.65
CA THR A 271 -15.36 -12.07 -10.92
C THR A 271 -16.57 -11.62 -10.12
N SER A 272 -16.56 -10.38 -9.62
CA SER A 272 -17.66 -9.82 -8.82
C SER A 272 -18.54 -8.84 -9.62
N SER A 273 -18.31 -8.72 -10.92
CA SER A 273 -19.11 -7.89 -11.81
C SER A 273 -20.48 -8.54 -12.03
N TYR A 274 -21.52 -7.73 -12.15
CA TYR A 274 -22.83 -8.21 -12.61
C TYR A 274 -22.87 -8.49 -14.12
N ALA A 275 -21.84 -8.02 -14.88
CA ALA A 275 -21.63 -8.33 -16.29
C ALA A 275 -20.17 -8.78 -16.52
N PRO A 276 -19.77 -9.96 -16.03
CA PRO A 276 -18.36 -10.35 -15.99
C PRO A 276 -17.76 -10.55 -17.39
N PHE A 277 -18.54 -11.04 -18.37
CA PHE A 277 -18.07 -11.24 -19.75
C PHE A 277 -17.85 -9.92 -20.48
N PHE A 278 -18.69 -8.91 -20.22
CA PHE A 278 -18.44 -7.56 -20.73
C PHE A 278 -17.24 -6.91 -20.06
N CYS A 279 -17.10 -7.09 -18.74
CA CYS A 279 -15.91 -6.63 -18.01
C CYS A 279 -14.63 -7.24 -18.59
N ASP A 280 -14.61 -8.54 -18.89
CA ASP A 280 -13.50 -9.21 -19.54
C ASP A 280 -13.23 -8.64 -20.94
N TYR A 281 -14.27 -8.43 -21.73
CA TYR A 281 -14.14 -7.79 -23.04
C TYR A 281 -13.46 -6.42 -22.95
N VAL A 282 -13.81 -5.60 -21.96
CA VAL A 282 -13.14 -4.30 -21.71
C VAL A 282 -11.66 -4.49 -21.42
N LEU A 283 -11.30 -5.48 -20.58
CA LEU A 283 -9.89 -5.77 -20.28
C LEU A 283 -9.14 -6.24 -21.53
N GLN A 284 -9.70 -7.16 -22.30
CA GLN A 284 -9.09 -7.65 -23.55
C GLN A 284 -8.94 -6.53 -24.57
N THR A 285 -9.90 -5.62 -24.66
CA THR A 285 -9.82 -4.43 -25.51
C THR A 285 -8.63 -3.54 -25.12
N ILE A 286 -8.42 -3.31 -23.83
CA ILE A 286 -7.26 -2.53 -23.36
C ILE A 286 -5.96 -3.26 -23.68
N LEU A 287 -5.89 -4.57 -23.44
CA LEU A 287 -4.68 -5.37 -23.68
C LEU A 287 -4.34 -5.56 -25.16
N SER A 288 -5.32 -5.46 -26.06
CA SER A 288 -5.13 -5.64 -27.52
C SER A 288 -4.96 -4.33 -28.28
N SER A 289 -5.36 -3.18 -27.73
CA SER A 289 -5.34 -1.90 -28.43
C SER A 289 -4.07 -1.12 -28.20
N GLU A 290 -3.40 -0.70 -29.28
CA GLU A 290 -2.20 0.17 -29.25
C GLU A 290 -2.47 1.55 -28.62
N ALA A 291 -3.73 1.97 -28.50
CA ALA A 291 -4.10 3.21 -27.81
C ALA A 291 -3.68 3.24 -26.32
N PHE A 292 -3.46 2.08 -25.72
CA PHE A 292 -3.04 1.94 -24.31
C PHE A 292 -1.56 1.59 -24.15
N GLY A 293 -0.81 1.42 -25.23
CA GLY A 293 0.62 1.13 -25.28
C GLY A 293 0.99 0.43 -26.59
N GLU A 294 2.17 0.73 -27.11
CA GLU A 294 2.67 0.16 -28.39
C GLU A 294 2.94 -1.35 -28.24
N THR A 295 3.49 -1.76 -27.08
CA THR A 295 3.81 -3.16 -26.81
C THR A 295 2.83 -3.80 -25.82
N PRO A 296 2.69 -5.13 -25.80
CA PRO A 296 1.91 -5.84 -24.78
C PRO A 296 2.32 -5.49 -23.35
N GLU A 297 3.63 -5.36 -23.10
CA GLU A 297 4.19 -5.02 -21.79
C GLU A 297 3.77 -3.63 -21.32
N GLU A 298 3.67 -2.67 -22.24
CA GLU A 298 3.19 -1.30 -21.94
C GLU A 298 1.71 -1.30 -21.60
N ARG A 299 0.90 -2.09 -22.31
CA ARG A 299 -0.53 -2.23 -22.02
C ARG A 299 -0.79 -2.91 -20.67
N GLU A 300 -0.01 -3.93 -20.34
CA GLU A 300 -0.03 -4.51 -18.99
C GLU A 300 0.42 -3.51 -17.93
N ALA A 301 1.47 -2.73 -18.20
CA ALA A 301 1.95 -1.69 -17.30
C ALA A 301 0.90 -0.58 -17.10
N PHE A 302 0.13 -0.23 -18.14
CA PHE A 302 -1.01 0.67 -18.03
C PHE A 302 -2.03 0.15 -17.01
N LEU A 303 -2.50 -1.08 -17.15
CA LEU A 303 -3.46 -1.68 -16.20
C LEU A 303 -2.87 -1.80 -14.79
N ARG A 304 -1.57 -2.16 -14.68
CA ARG A 304 -0.87 -2.31 -13.39
C ARG A 304 -0.73 -0.98 -12.66
N ARG A 305 -0.45 0.10 -13.38
CA ARG A 305 -0.38 1.45 -12.83
C ARG A 305 -1.72 1.86 -12.22
N GLY A 306 -2.82 1.60 -12.94
CA GLY A 306 -4.18 1.92 -12.47
C GLY A 306 -4.42 3.42 -12.31
N GLY A 307 -5.37 3.76 -11.42
CA GLY A 307 -5.79 5.14 -11.18
C GLY A 307 -6.80 5.66 -12.22
N TYR A 308 -7.37 4.77 -13.03
CA TYR A 308 -8.27 5.15 -14.13
C TYR A 308 -9.74 4.99 -13.76
N THR A 309 -10.56 5.91 -14.28
CA THR A 309 -12.01 5.75 -14.37
C THR A 309 -12.34 5.39 -15.80
N ILE A 310 -12.65 4.12 -16.06
CA ILE A 310 -12.98 3.57 -17.37
C ILE A 310 -14.50 3.60 -17.50
N ARG A 311 -15.02 4.52 -18.33
CA ARG A 311 -16.45 4.60 -18.62
C ARG A 311 -16.76 3.75 -19.83
N THR A 312 -17.80 2.90 -19.73
CA THR A 312 -18.22 2.00 -20.78
C THR A 312 -19.58 2.35 -21.32
N THR A 313 -19.98 1.68 -22.38
CA THR A 313 -21.27 1.83 -23.05
C THR A 313 -22.34 0.87 -22.53
N LEU A 314 -22.01 -0.01 -21.57
CA LEU A 314 -22.93 -0.98 -21.00
C LEU A 314 -24.15 -0.29 -20.37
N ASP A 315 -25.33 -0.66 -20.79
CA ASP A 315 -26.60 -0.26 -20.15
C ASP A 315 -27.00 -1.33 -19.12
N PRO A 316 -27.06 -0.98 -17.81
CA PRO A 316 -27.39 -1.97 -16.78
C PRO A 316 -28.76 -2.61 -16.93
N GLY A 317 -29.76 -1.86 -17.38
CA GLY A 317 -31.12 -2.37 -17.58
C GLY A 317 -31.21 -3.36 -18.77
N ILE A 318 -30.58 -3.00 -19.89
CA ILE A 318 -30.50 -3.88 -21.07
C ILE A 318 -29.66 -5.12 -20.75
N GLN A 319 -28.54 -4.96 -20.03
CA GLN A 319 -27.70 -6.05 -19.60
C GLN A 319 -28.46 -7.06 -18.71
N GLN A 320 -29.22 -6.55 -17.75
CA GLN A 320 -30.05 -7.40 -16.89
C GLN A 320 -31.08 -8.17 -17.70
N ALA A 321 -31.86 -7.49 -18.56
CA ALA A 321 -32.87 -8.11 -19.39
C ALA A 321 -32.27 -9.19 -20.34
N ALA A 322 -31.11 -8.91 -20.94
CA ALA A 322 -30.40 -9.87 -21.77
C ALA A 322 -29.98 -11.11 -20.99
N THR A 323 -29.45 -10.91 -19.77
CA THR A 323 -28.97 -12.00 -18.91
C THR A 323 -30.14 -12.88 -18.43
N GLU A 324 -31.25 -12.29 -18.01
CA GLU A 324 -32.47 -13.00 -17.62
C GLU A 324 -33.03 -13.82 -18.80
N THR A 325 -33.14 -13.21 -19.97
CA THR A 325 -33.67 -13.89 -21.18
C THR A 325 -32.80 -15.10 -21.56
N VAL A 326 -31.47 -14.93 -21.63
CA VAL A 326 -30.57 -16.04 -21.98
C VAL A 326 -30.71 -17.21 -21.02
N ASN A 327 -30.77 -16.93 -19.70
CA ASN A 327 -30.92 -17.97 -18.70
C ASN A 327 -32.31 -18.58 -18.61
N GLU A 328 -33.36 -17.86 -19.02
CA GLU A 328 -34.72 -18.40 -19.14
C GLU A 328 -34.79 -19.45 -20.25
N PHE A 329 -34.18 -19.16 -21.41
CA PHE A 329 -34.19 -20.10 -22.55
C PHE A 329 -33.23 -21.27 -22.39
N ILE A 330 -32.03 -21.04 -21.85
CA ILE A 330 -31.01 -22.07 -21.65
C ILE A 330 -30.31 -21.78 -20.30
N PRO A 331 -30.75 -22.37 -19.21
CA PRO A 331 -30.11 -22.20 -17.89
C PRO A 331 -28.63 -22.59 -17.89
N SER A 332 -27.81 -21.95 -17.06
CA SER A 332 -26.37 -22.18 -17.01
C SER A 332 -25.96 -23.64 -16.70
N LYS A 333 -26.85 -24.38 -16.03
CA LYS A 333 -26.69 -25.79 -15.65
C LYS A 333 -27.59 -26.73 -16.42
N ASP A 334 -28.05 -26.33 -17.59
CA ASP A 334 -28.90 -27.15 -18.44
C ASP A 334 -28.18 -28.45 -18.90
N ASP A 335 -28.90 -29.56 -18.86
CA ASP A 335 -28.37 -30.90 -19.17
C ASP A 335 -27.88 -31.03 -20.61
N SER A 336 -28.39 -30.21 -21.55
CA SER A 336 -27.93 -30.18 -22.93
C SER A 336 -26.50 -29.67 -23.09
N ARG A 337 -25.96 -29.01 -22.05
CA ARG A 337 -24.63 -28.36 -22.01
C ARG A 337 -24.42 -27.33 -23.17
N LYS A 338 -25.46 -26.84 -23.77
CA LYS A 338 -25.40 -25.84 -24.85
C LYS A 338 -24.97 -24.50 -24.25
N ALA A 339 -24.10 -23.80 -24.96
CA ALA A 339 -23.79 -22.41 -24.69
C ALA A 339 -24.64 -21.52 -25.58
N ALA A 340 -25.15 -20.44 -25.00
CA ALA A 340 -25.81 -19.36 -25.73
C ALA A 340 -25.18 -18.04 -25.27
N ALA A 341 -24.85 -17.17 -26.20
CA ALA A 341 -24.29 -15.87 -25.97
C ALA A 341 -25.09 -14.79 -26.70
N VAL A 342 -25.18 -13.62 -26.12
CA VAL A 342 -25.87 -12.46 -26.68
C VAL A 342 -25.01 -11.21 -26.53
N THR A 343 -24.74 -10.57 -27.68
CA THR A 343 -24.16 -9.24 -27.73
C THR A 343 -25.17 -8.29 -28.37
N MET A 344 -25.50 -7.19 -27.66
CA MET A 344 -26.40 -6.17 -28.18
C MET A 344 -25.61 -4.92 -28.57
N ILE A 345 -25.79 -4.49 -29.80
CA ILE A 345 -25.07 -3.32 -30.36
C ILE A 345 -26.12 -2.27 -30.72
N GLU A 346 -25.85 -1.03 -30.28
CA GLU A 346 -26.68 0.12 -30.58
C GLU A 346 -26.55 0.51 -32.06
N PRO A 347 -27.68 0.52 -32.83
CA PRO A 347 -27.65 0.90 -34.24
C PRO A 347 -27.14 2.33 -34.44
N GLY A 348 -26.25 2.49 -35.42
CA GLY A 348 -25.71 3.80 -35.81
C GLY A 348 -24.47 4.27 -35.02
N THR A 349 -24.24 3.76 -33.80
CA THR A 349 -23.07 4.07 -33.00
C THR A 349 -22.03 2.95 -32.98
N GLY A 350 -22.46 1.70 -33.05
CA GLY A 350 -21.62 0.52 -32.92
C GLY A 350 -21.27 0.21 -31.43
N ASN A 351 -21.86 0.93 -30.47
CA ASN A 351 -21.64 0.71 -29.05
C ASN A 351 -22.22 -0.65 -28.61
N ILE A 352 -21.42 -1.44 -27.89
CA ILE A 352 -21.92 -2.64 -27.21
C ILE A 352 -22.60 -2.18 -25.93
N ILE A 353 -23.93 -2.38 -25.86
CA ILE A 353 -24.77 -1.95 -24.74
C ILE A 353 -25.12 -3.09 -23.79
N ALA A 354 -24.98 -4.35 -24.22
CA ALA A 354 -25.06 -5.54 -23.38
C ALA A 354 -24.22 -6.68 -23.97
N MET A 355 -23.65 -7.50 -23.10
CA MET A 355 -22.91 -8.70 -23.48
C MET A 355 -23.06 -9.75 -22.37
N THR A 356 -23.66 -10.87 -22.68
CA THR A 356 -23.94 -11.93 -21.71
C THR A 356 -23.91 -13.32 -22.37
N GLN A 357 -23.89 -14.33 -21.52
CA GLN A 357 -24.01 -15.73 -21.92
C GLN A 357 -24.63 -16.57 -20.78
N ASN A 358 -25.14 -17.75 -21.13
CA ASN A 358 -25.74 -18.68 -20.17
C ASN A 358 -24.70 -19.47 -19.35
N ARG A 359 -23.60 -18.85 -18.97
CA ARG A 359 -22.55 -19.46 -18.13
C ARG A 359 -22.22 -18.52 -17.00
N ASP A 360 -21.97 -19.10 -15.84
CA ASP A 360 -21.47 -18.33 -14.73
C ASP A 360 -19.96 -18.08 -14.90
N TRP A 361 -19.50 -16.91 -14.50
CA TRP A 361 -18.07 -16.59 -14.55
C TRP A 361 -17.29 -17.35 -13.48
N GLY A 362 -16.30 -18.15 -13.89
CA GLY A 362 -15.45 -18.86 -12.94
C GLY A 362 -14.65 -19.99 -13.56
N THR A 363 -13.64 -20.45 -12.82
CA THR A 363 -12.74 -21.54 -13.23
C THR A 363 -13.17 -22.92 -12.71
N SER A 364 -14.19 -22.98 -11.86
CA SER A 364 -14.63 -24.21 -11.22
C SER A 364 -16.15 -24.24 -11.03
N GLY A 365 -16.75 -25.41 -11.12
CA GLY A 365 -18.19 -25.61 -11.00
C GLY A 365 -18.85 -25.98 -12.35
N ILE A 366 -19.98 -26.68 -12.25
CA ILE A 366 -20.80 -27.05 -13.43
C ILE A 366 -21.44 -25.77 -13.96
N GLY A 367 -21.27 -25.50 -15.26
CA GLY A 367 -21.81 -24.30 -15.92
C GLY A 367 -20.94 -23.06 -15.82
N ASN A 368 -19.77 -23.14 -15.13
CA ASN A 368 -18.84 -22.03 -15.03
C ASN A 368 -17.80 -22.03 -16.15
N THR A 369 -17.42 -20.83 -16.60
CA THR A 369 -16.34 -20.63 -17.58
C THR A 369 -15.76 -19.23 -17.47
N THR A 370 -14.50 -19.07 -17.85
CA THR A 370 -13.88 -17.77 -18.15
C THR A 370 -13.78 -17.52 -19.66
N TYR A 371 -14.25 -18.46 -20.47
CA TYR A 371 -14.30 -18.32 -21.93
C TYR A 371 -15.48 -17.44 -22.33
N ASN A 372 -15.19 -16.41 -23.12
CA ASN A 372 -16.21 -15.45 -23.59
C ASN A 372 -16.73 -15.81 -24.97
N TYR A 373 -17.84 -16.53 -25.01
CA TYR A 373 -18.48 -16.97 -26.29
C TYR A 373 -18.99 -15.81 -27.14
N ASN A 374 -18.91 -14.56 -26.70
CA ASN A 374 -19.28 -13.39 -27.49
C ASN A 374 -18.13 -12.87 -28.37
N THR A 375 -16.91 -13.27 -28.11
CA THR A 375 -15.70 -12.75 -28.79
C THR A 375 -14.94 -13.79 -29.57
N ASP A 376 -15.23 -15.09 -29.37
CA ASP A 376 -14.53 -16.23 -29.99
C ASP A 376 -15.46 -17.08 -30.85
#